data_5185694943130495984a0adca5f6ea02
#
_entry.id   5185694943130495984a0adca5f6ea02
#
_cell.length_a   1.000
_cell.length_b   1.000
_cell.length_c   1.000
_cell.angle_alpha   90.00
_cell.angle_beta   90.00
_cell.angle_gamma   90.00
#
_symmetry.space_group_name_H-M   'P 1'
#
loop_
_entity.id
_entity.type
_entity.pdbx_description
1 polymer ?
#
loop_
_entity_poly.entity_id
_entity_poly.type
_entity_poly.pdbx_seq_one_letter_code
_entity_poly.pdbx_strand_id
1 'polypeptide(L)'
;MIRSTVARVDLAALKSNFAAIRSYVSSEGGRTPPAIIGVVKANAYGHGAPRVALALQEAGATMLACADIEEGIALRQAGVRVPILVFGALSVSDLDGLFDFSLMPTISTPGAARAVQAAAMRRSTTIAYHLKIDTGMNRLGFRHDNLRRTLPELLASSNLRLDAVYTHFASADVAESPVFSTQRERFDVAWSVVDELCRESRIPNPDPRVFRHACNSAGLLRDSRVWFDAVRPGLLLYGIVPPPLASTIDLIPVMSLTSRVVAVKGLRPGEGVGYGWRYEASEPRTVAVVPAGYADGLDTRLCGRGHVLIRGRRVPIVGAVSMDMLTVDVTDLSEVRPGDEVVLLGRQGDESWQRIDAREMAAAIGTIPWEIVCRLGTRIERQYD
;
A
#
# COMPACT_ATOMS: atom_id res chain seq x y z
N MET A 1 -8.46 10.03 -26.74
CA MET A 1 -7.38 9.43 -25.92
C MET A 1 -6.05 9.72 -26.60
N ILE A 2 -5.16 10.40 -25.92
CA ILE A 2 -3.85 10.78 -26.48
C ILE A 2 -2.83 9.66 -26.29
N ARG A 3 -2.97 8.86 -25.23
CA ARG A 3 -2.05 7.77 -24.90
C ARG A 3 -2.81 6.46 -24.72
N SER A 4 -2.29 5.37 -25.30
CA SER A 4 -2.95 4.06 -25.25
C SER A 4 -2.67 3.26 -23.98
N THR A 5 -1.71 3.71 -23.15
CA THR A 5 -1.34 3.06 -21.88
C THR A 5 -2.15 3.65 -20.75
N VAL A 6 -2.96 2.84 -20.09
CA VAL A 6 -3.88 3.24 -19.02
C VAL A 6 -3.87 2.22 -17.87
N ALA A 7 -4.05 2.70 -16.66
CA ALA A 7 -4.33 1.88 -15.49
C ALA A 7 -5.84 1.89 -15.22
N ARG A 8 -6.47 0.73 -15.23
CA ARG A 8 -7.87 0.58 -14.80
C ARG A 8 -7.91 0.17 -13.36
N VAL A 9 -8.75 0.82 -12.58
CA VAL A 9 -8.91 0.60 -11.14
C VAL A 9 -10.36 0.22 -10.89
N ASP A 10 -10.57 -1.04 -10.56
CA ASP A 10 -11.88 -1.62 -10.26
C ASP A 10 -12.26 -1.34 -8.80
N LEU A 11 -13.12 -0.33 -8.59
CA LEU A 11 -13.60 0.06 -7.27
C LEU A 11 -14.60 -0.95 -6.69
N ALA A 12 -15.27 -1.75 -7.52
CA ALA A 12 -16.14 -2.82 -7.05
C ALA A 12 -15.31 -3.97 -6.48
N ALA A 13 -14.20 -4.36 -7.14
CA ALA A 13 -13.22 -5.31 -6.61
C ALA A 13 -12.62 -4.82 -5.29
N LEU A 14 -12.28 -3.52 -5.17
CA LEU A 14 -11.79 -2.93 -3.93
C LEU A 14 -12.80 -3.08 -2.77
N LYS A 15 -14.07 -2.75 -3.01
CA LYS A 15 -15.15 -2.90 -2.03
C LYS A 15 -15.40 -4.36 -1.67
N SER A 16 -15.30 -5.27 -2.64
CA SER A 16 -15.39 -6.72 -2.43
C SER A 16 -14.26 -7.22 -1.54
N ASN A 17 -13.02 -6.82 -1.81
CA ASN A 17 -11.86 -7.15 -0.97
C ASN A 17 -12.02 -6.63 0.46
N PHE A 18 -12.51 -5.40 0.62
CA PHE A 18 -12.80 -4.85 1.95
C PHE A 18 -13.84 -5.70 2.69
N ALA A 19 -14.92 -6.08 2.02
CA ALA A 19 -15.96 -6.92 2.61
C ALA A 19 -15.44 -8.33 2.96
N ALA A 20 -14.60 -8.93 2.11
CA ALA A 20 -13.97 -10.22 2.35
C ALA A 20 -13.02 -10.17 3.56
N ILE A 21 -12.20 -9.12 3.67
CA ILE A 21 -11.33 -8.89 4.84
C ILE A 21 -12.19 -8.71 6.10
N ARG A 22 -13.27 -7.93 6.04
CA ARG A 22 -14.19 -7.73 7.18
C ARG A 22 -14.83 -9.05 7.61
N SER A 23 -15.28 -9.86 6.67
CA SER A 23 -15.82 -11.20 6.96
C SER A 23 -14.78 -12.09 7.62
N TYR A 24 -13.55 -12.10 7.08
CA TYR A 24 -12.44 -12.90 7.62
C TYR A 24 -12.12 -12.55 9.07
N VAL A 25 -11.97 -11.26 9.41
CA VAL A 25 -11.67 -10.85 10.78
C VAL A 25 -12.87 -10.98 11.72
N SER A 26 -14.08 -11.18 11.20
CA SER A 26 -15.30 -11.43 11.98
C SER A 26 -15.57 -12.92 12.22
N SER A 27 -14.88 -13.82 11.50
CA SER A 27 -15.12 -15.27 11.58
C SER A 27 -14.55 -15.92 12.84
N GLU A 28 -13.62 -15.29 13.52
CA GLU A 28 -13.09 -15.76 14.80
C GLU A 28 -14.12 -15.50 15.92
N GLY A 29 -14.91 -16.50 16.22
CA GLY A 29 -16.02 -16.45 17.18
C GLY A 29 -15.59 -16.04 18.59
N GLY A 30 -16.47 -15.30 19.27
CA GLY A 30 -16.33 -14.95 20.69
C GLY A 30 -15.62 -13.63 21.00
N ARG A 31 -15.18 -12.86 19.99
CA ARG A 31 -14.62 -11.51 20.16
C ARG A 31 -15.40 -10.49 19.33
N THR A 32 -15.43 -9.25 19.80
CA THR A 32 -15.88 -8.13 18.97
C THR A 32 -14.93 -8.03 17.75
N PRO A 33 -15.46 -8.03 16.51
CA PRO A 33 -14.63 -7.90 15.34
C PRO A 33 -13.78 -6.62 15.36
N PRO A 34 -12.49 -6.67 15.00
CA PRO A 34 -11.66 -5.49 14.96
C PRO A 34 -12.15 -4.51 13.89
N ALA A 35 -12.00 -3.22 14.16
CA ALA A 35 -12.20 -2.18 13.16
C ALA A 35 -11.19 -2.30 12.01
N ILE A 36 -11.52 -1.76 10.84
CA ILE A 36 -10.61 -1.76 9.69
C ILE A 36 -10.15 -0.33 9.40
N ILE A 37 -8.86 -0.10 9.54
CA ILE A 37 -8.19 1.13 9.13
C ILE A 37 -7.65 0.90 7.72
N GLY A 38 -8.31 1.48 6.71
CA GLY A 38 -7.90 1.35 5.32
C GLY A 38 -6.62 2.14 5.01
N VAL A 39 -5.53 1.48 4.59
CA VAL A 39 -4.27 2.17 4.31
C VAL A 39 -4.21 2.62 2.86
N VAL A 40 -4.21 3.94 2.65
CA VAL A 40 -4.30 4.60 1.33
C VAL A 40 -3.09 5.50 1.00
N LYS A 41 -1.98 5.33 1.71
CA LYS A 41 -0.72 6.06 1.46
C LYS A 41 -0.12 5.77 0.09
N ALA A 42 0.83 6.59 -0.34
CA ALA A 42 1.51 6.49 -1.64
C ALA A 42 0.49 6.46 -2.80
N ASN A 43 -0.43 7.45 -2.79
CA ASN A 43 -1.53 7.54 -3.75
C ASN A 43 -2.37 6.25 -3.80
N ALA A 44 -2.71 5.70 -2.62
CA ALA A 44 -3.39 4.40 -2.47
C ALA A 44 -2.62 3.27 -3.19
N TYR A 45 -1.33 3.14 -2.88
CA TYR A 45 -0.44 2.18 -3.56
C TYR A 45 -0.49 2.32 -5.09
N GLY A 46 -0.51 3.56 -5.58
CA GLY A 46 -0.59 3.87 -7.01
C GLY A 46 -1.98 3.80 -7.63
N HIS A 47 -3.02 3.40 -6.89
CA HIS A 47 -4.39 3.23 -7.41
C HIS A 47 -5.21 4.52 -7.50
N GLY A 48 -4.71 5.65 -6.96
CA GLY A 48 -5.44 6.92 -6.93
C GLY A 48 -6.20 7.15 -5.62
N ALA A 49 -5.51 7.75 -4.63
CA ALA A 49 -5.99 7.86 -3.26
C ALA A 49 -7.37 8.51 -3.12
N PRO A 50 -7.74 9.59 -3.82
CA PRO A 50 -9.04 10.22 -3.67
C PRO A 50 -10.21 9.26 -3.95
N ARG A 51 -10.19 8.57 -5.09
CA ARG A 51 -11.27 7.66 -5.50
C ARG A 51 -11.31 6.40 -4.65
N VAL A 52 -10.14 5.83 -4.34
CA VAL A 52 -10.02 4.66 -3.47
C VAL A 52 -10.52 4.97 -2.06
N ALA A 53 -10.14 6.10 -1.49
CA ALA A 53 -10.55 6.50 -0.15
C ALA A 53 -12.07 6.68 -0.01
N LEU A 54 -12.71 7.32 -0.99
CA LEU A 54 -14.15 7.46 -1.04
C LEU A 54 -14.84 6.08 -1.14
N ALA A 55 -14.35 5.21 -2.02
CA ALA A 55 -14.89 3.86 -2.16
C ALA A 55 -14.76 3.01 -0.87
N LEU A 56 -13.63 3.13 -0.16
CA LEU A 56 -13.46 2.46 1.14
C LEU A 56 -14.38 3.05 2.22
N GLN A 57 -14.56 4.36 2.25
CA GLN A 57 -15.53 5.02 3.15
C GLN A 57 -16.95 4.52 2.88
N GLU A 58 -17.36 4.44 1.63
CA GLU A 58 -18.67 3.90 1.22
C GLU A 58 -18.82 2.41 1.61
N ALA A 59 -17.74 1.63 1.53
CA ALA A 59 -17.72 0.22 1.95
C ALA A 59 -17.78 0.04 3.47
N GLY A 60 -17.66 1.13 4.26
CA GLY A 60 -17.75 1.12 5.71
C GLY A 60 -16.40 1.08 6.45
N ALA A 61 -15.32 1.54 5.81
CA ALA A 61 -14.07 1.76 6.53
C ALA A 61 -14.29 2.80 7.64
N THR A 62 -13.91 2.45 8.86
CA THR A 62 -14.11 3.32 10.04
C THR A 62 -13.06 4.40 10.16
N MET A 63 -11.91 4.20 9.54
CA MET A 63 -10.78 5.11 9.52
C MET A 63 -9.92 4.82 8.27
N LEU A 64 -9.26 5.84 7.76
CA LEU A 64 -8.22 5.70 6.73
C LEU A 64 -6.86 6.11 7.29
N ALA A 65 -5.78 5.66 6.65
CA ALA A 65 -4.43 6.05 7.04
C ALA A 65 -3.56 6.38 5.83
N CYS A 66 -2.84 7.49 5.92
CA CYS A 66 -1.93 8.01 4.90
C CYS A 66 -0.51 8.19 5.45
N ALA A 67 0.45 8.57 4.58
CA ALA A 67 1.83 8.71 4.99
C ALA A 67 2.12 10.05 5.67
N ASP A 68 1.60 11.14 5.13
CA ASP A 68 1.92 12.51 5.53
C ASP A 68 0.67 13.41 5.56
N ILE A 69 0.88 14.66 5.96
CA ILE A 69 -0.20 15.66 6.09
C ILE A 69 -0.75 16.03 4.71
N GLU A 70 0.10 16.13 3.70
CA GLU A 70 -0.26 16.49 2.33
C GLU A 70 -1.20 15.46 1.70
N GLU A 71 -0.91 14.16 1.88
CA GLU A 71 -1.84 13.09 1.47
C GLU A 71 -3.18 13.21 2.21
N GLY A 72 -3.14 13.48 3.52
CA GLY A 72 -4.34 13.67 4.33
C GLY A 72 -5.19 14.85 3.85
N ILE A 73 -4.58 15.98 3.51
CA ILE A 73 -5.23 17.15 2.94
C ILE A 73 -5.91 16.81 1.61
N ALA A 74 -5.21 16.13 0.71
CA ALA A 74 -5.76 15.71 -0.57
C ALA A 74 -6.99 14.81 -0.41
N LEU A 75 -6.99 13.91 0.58
CA LEU A 75 -8.15 13.08 0.91
C LEU A 75 -9.33 13.92 1.42
N ARG A 76 -9.10 14.87 2.30
CA ARG A 76 -10.15 15.78 2.80
C ARG A 76 -10.75 16.63 1.69
N GLN A 77 -9.90 17.21 0.83
CA GLN A 77 -10.33 17.99 -0.33
C GLN A 77 -11.18 17.16 -1.32
N ALA A 78 -10.90 15.86 -1.41
CA ALA A 78 -11.71 14.92 -2.19
C ALA A 78 -13.07 14.57 -1.56
N GLY A 79 -13.34 15.00 -0.31
CA GLY A 79 -14.61 14.76 0.38
C GLY A 79 -14.62 13.58 1.34
N VAL A 80 -13.48 13.00 1.68
CA VAL A 80 -13.38 11.96 2.72
C VAL A 80 -13.77 12.55 4.08
N ARG A 81 -14.66 11.89 4.82
CA ARG A 81 -15.21 12.36 6.11
C ARG A 81 -14.78 11.50 7.30
N VAL A 82 -14.50 10.22 7.10
CA VAL A 82 -14.02 9.35 8.18
C VAL A 82 -12.69 9.86 8.75
N PRO A 83 -12.32 9.53 9.99
CA PRO A 83 -11.01 9.88 10.55
C PRO A 83 -9.87 9.47 9.63
N ILE A 84 -8.84 10.31 9.53
CA ILE A 84 -7.64 10.07 8.73
C ILE A 84 -6.43 10.11 9.66
N LEU A 85 -5.75 8.98 9.79
CA LEU A 85 -4.52 8.82 10.57
C LEU A 85 -3.31 9.11 9.69
N VAL A 86 -2.45 10.02 10.14
CA VAL A 86 -1.16 10.35 9.51
C VAL A 86 -0.05 9.55 10.20
N PHE A 87 0.62 8.66 9.45
CA PHE A 87 1.68 7.79 10.00
C PHE A 87 3.04 8.46 10.13
N GLY A 88 3.28 9.54 9.39
CA GLY A 88 4.59 10.15 9.21
C GLY A 88 5.17 10.80 10.46
N ALA A 89 6.45 11.16 10.35
CA ALA A 89 7.13 11.94 11.37
C ALA A 89 6.71 13.41 11.28
N LEU A 90 6.30 13.99 12.41
CA LEU A 90 5.80 15.36 12.48
C LEU A 90 6.87 16.39 12.93
N SER A 91 8.11 15.95 13.12
CA SER A 91 9.16 16.76 13.76
C SER A 91 9.60 17.98 12.93
N VAL A 92 9.37 17.94 11.63
CA VAL A 92 9.81 18.99 10.67
C VAL A 92 8.67 19.45 9.75
N SER A 93 7.45 18.93 9.97
CA SER A 93 6.28 19.28 9.15
C SER A 93 5.64 20.56 9.63
N ASP A 94 5.00 21.29 8.72
CA ASP A 94 4.01 22.28 9.08
C ASP A 94 2.79 21.56 9.66
N LEU A 95 2.47 21.86 10.92
CA LEU A 95 1.40 21.18 11.65
C LEU A 95 0.02 21.78 11.41
N ASP A 96 -0.08 22.91 10.72
CA ASP A 96 -1.35 23.62 10.53
C ASP A 96 -2.37 22.75 9.81
N GLY A 97 -1.93 21.99 8.81
CA GLY A 97 -2.78 21.06 8.09
C GLY A 97 -3.46 19.99 8.95
N LEU A 98 -2.86 19.60 10.09
CA LEU A 98 -3.51 18.65 11.03
C LEU A 98 -4.82 19.23 11.58
N PHE A 99 -4.81 20.52 11.92
CA PHE A 99 -5.94 21.20 12.53
C PHE A 99 -6.95 21.65 11.48
N ASP A 100 -6.48 22.29 10.41
CA ASP A 100 -7.33 22.89 9.37
C ASP A 100 -8.12 21.80 8.62
N PHE A 101 -7.57 20.60 8.51
CA PHE A 101 -8.20 19.46 7.84
C PHE A 101 -8.63 18.33 8.78
N SER A 102 -8.60 18.56 10.10
CA SER A 102 -9.02 17.57 11.10
C SER A 102 -8.37 16.19 10.87
N LEU A 103 -7.04 16.19 10.75
CA LEU A 103 -6.25 14.97 10.60
C LEU A 103 -5.79 14.48 11.98
N MET A 104 -5.65 13.17 12.14
CA MET A 104 -5.20 12.55 13.38
C MET A 104 -3.70 12.23 13.29
N PRO A 105 -2.85 12.85 14.11
CA PRO A 105 -1.41 12.61 14.06
C PRO A 105 -1.01 11.31 14.74
N THR A 106 0.09 10.71 14.24
CA THR A 106 0.90 9.76 15.00
C THR A 106 1.94 10.51 15.80
N ILE A 107 1.94 10.35 17.11
CA ILE A 107 3.01 10.86 17.97
C ILE A 107 4.01 9.74 18.24
N SER A 108 5.24 9.94 17.80
CA SER A 108 6.31 8.93 17.82
C SER A 108 7.57 9.37 18.56
N THR A 109 7.66 10.63 18.98
CA THR A 109 8.79 11.19 19.73
C THR A 109 8.33 12.26 20.72
N PRO A 110 9.07 12.50 21.82
CA PRO A 110 8.78 13.62 22.73
C PRO A 110 8.80 14.98 22.05
N GLY A 111 9.67 15.17 21.04
CA GLY A 111 9.73 16.41 20.27
C GLY A 111 8.44 16.66 19.48
N ALA A 112 7.92 15.64 18.80
CA ALA A 112 6.65 15.74 18.10
C ALA A 112 5.49 16.00 19.08
N ALA A 113 5.49 15.37 20.25
CA ALA A 113 4.50 15.62 21.30
C ALA A 113 4.45 17.10 21.71
N ARG A 114 5.61 17.67 22.04
CA ARG A 114 5.71 19.11 22.39
C ARG A 114 5.28 20.03 21.27
N ALA A 115 5.67 19.73 20.03
CA ALA A 115 5.31 20.56 18.87
C ALA A 115 3.78 20.55 18.62
N VAL A 116 3.14 19.37 18.65
CA VAL A 116 1.69 19.24 18.47
C VAL A 116 0.93 19.87 19.64
N GLN A 117 1.39 19.67 20.89
CA GLN A 117 0.82 20.33 22.09
C GLN A 117 0.87 21.85 21.95
N ALA A 118 2.02 22.43 21.59
CA ALA A 118 2.17 23.86 21.43
C ALA A 118 1.27 24.41 20.30
N ALA A 119 1.14 23.69 19.20
CA ALA A 119 0.24 24.07 18.11
C ALA A 119 -1.24 24.00 18.54
N ALA A 120 -1.65 22.97 19.27
CA ALA A 120 -2.99 22.81 19.79
C ALA A 120 -3.34 23.93 20.81
N MET A 121 -2.41 24.27 21.68
CA MET A 121 -2.56 25.39 22.62
C MET A 121 -2.77 26.73 21.92
N ARG A 122 -1.95 27.07 20.91
CA ARG A 122 -2.12 28.30 20.13
C ARG A 122 -3.50 28.41 19.48
N ARG A 123 -4.08 27.29 19.12
CA ARG A 123 -5.41 27.18 18.48
C ARG A 123 -6.55 27.00 19.48
N SER A 124 -6.25 26.96 20.80
CA SER A 124 -7.22 26.72 21.88
C SER A 124 -8.09 25.47 21.62
N THR A 125 -7.50 24.40 21.11
CA THR A 125 -8.20 23.16 20.76
C THR A 125 -7.51 21.93 21.34
N THR A 126 -8.19 20.80 21.30
CA THR A 126 -7.65 19.50 21.67
C THR A 126 -7.63 18.62 20.43
N ILE A 127 -6.50 17.92 20.19
CA ILE A 127 -6.35 17.00 19.08
C ILE A 127 -6.18 15.56 19.58
N ALA A 128 -6.93 14.63 18.97
CA ALA A 128 -6.75 13.21 19.21
C ALA A 128 -5.52 12.70 18.46
N TYR A 129 -4.79 11.77 19.07
CA TYR A 129 -3.58 11.22 18.46
C TYR A 129 -3.44 9.72 18.70
N HIS A 130 -2.70 9.05 17.82
CA HIS A 130 -2.24 7.68 18.04
C HIS A 130 -0.78 7.67 18.53
N LEU A 131 -0.54 6.98 19.65
CA LEU A 131 0.79 6.78 20.21
C LEU A 131 1.48 5.62 19.50
N LYS A 132 2.63 5.88 18.90
CA LYS A 132 3.43 4.82 18.28
C LYS A 132 4.52 4.31 19.21
N ILE A 133 4.52 3.00 19.43
CA ILE A 133 5.54 2.28 20.18
C ILE A 133 6.46 1.54 19.20
N ASP A 134 7.76 1.71 19.36
CA ASP A 134 8.75 0.91 18.65
C ASP A 134 9.07 -0.34 19.45
N THR A 135 8.65 -1.48 18.93
CA THR A 135 8.87 -2.80 19.50
C THR A 135 10.01 -3.59 18.83
N GLY A 136 10.68 -2.96 17.85
CA GLY A 136 11.80 -3.59 17.14
C GLY A 136 11.86 -3.31 15.63
N MET A 137 10.99 -2.44 15.08
CA MET A 137 11.12 -1.96 13.70
C MET A 137 12.26 -0.94 13.55
N ASN A 138 12.59 -0.22 14.64
CA ASN A 138 13.66 0.77 14.75
C ASN A 138 13.58 1.89 13.68
N ARG A 139 12.36 2.33 13.38
CA ARG A 139 12.09 3.40 12.40
C ARG A 139 11.49 4.63 13.05
N LEU A 140 10.36 4.49 13.71
CA LEU A 140 9.62 5.55 14.43
C LEU A 140 8.92 4.92 15.64
N GLY A 141 8.78 5.67 16.73
CA GLY A 141 8.05 5.25 17.92
C GLY A 141 8.84 5.47 19.21
N PHE A 142 8.11 5.59 20.31
CA PHE A 142 8.71 5.53 21.63
C PHE A 142 9.24 4.12 21.87
N ARG A 143 10.46 4.00 22.37
CA ARG A 143 11.04 2.68 22.67
C ARG A 143 10.23 1.97 23.76
N HIS A 144 9.90 0.70 23.50
CA HIS A 144 9.08 -0.12 24.39
C HIS A 144 9.64 -0.29 25.80
N ASP A 145 10.96 -0.15 25.96
CA ASP A 145 11.72 -0.43 27.19
C ASP A 145 11.94 0.79 28.09
N ASN A 146 11.51 1.99 27.69
CA ASN A 146 11.73 3.23 28.47
C ASN A 146 10.48 4.14 28.61
N LEU A 147 9.30 3.57 28.43
CA LEU A 147 8.03 4.32 28.37
C LEU A 147 7.74 5.07 29.68
N ARG A 148 8.06 4.48 30.84
CA ARG A 148 7.89 5.15 32.16
C ARG A 148 8.68 6.45 32.28
N ARG A 149 9.77 6.59 31.55
CA ARG A 149 10.58 7.82 31.51
C ARG A 149 10.09 8.82 30.48
N THR A 150 9.57 8.35 29.36
CA THR A 150 9.35 9.18 28.15
C THR A 150 7.89 9.58 27.90
N LEU A 151 6.92 8.86 28.49
CA LEU A 151 5.50 9.15 28.27
C LEU A 151 4.84 10.11 29.27
N PRO A 152 5.28 10.26 30.53
CA PRO A 152 4.54 11.08 31.49
C PRO A 152 4.30 12.51 31.03
N GLU A 153 5.28 13.17 30.37
CA GLU A 153 5.14 14.52 29.80
C GLU A 153 4.04 14.55 28.72
N LEU A 154 4.03 13.56 27.82
CA LEU A 154 3.03 13.46 26.76
C LEU A 154 1.62 13.23 27.34
N LEU A 155 1.49 12.30 28.27
CA LEU A 155 0.20 11.97 28.88
C LEU A 155 -0.35 13.09 29.77
N ALA A 156 0.51 14.00 30.27
CA ALA A 156 0.13 15.20 31.00
C ALA A 156 -0.22 16.40 30.10
N SER A 157 -0.16 16.23 28.77
CA SER A 157 -0.43 17.32 27.82
C SER A 157 -1.93 17.59 27.70
N SER A 158 -2.39 18.76 28.13
CA SER A 158 -3.82 19.11 28.27
C SER A 158 -4.59 19.22 26.94
N ASN A 159 -3.88 19.48 25.85
CA ASN A 159 -4.47 19.65 24.51
C ASN A 159 -4.23 18.44 23.59
N LEU A 160 -3.73 17.34 24.16
CA LEU A 160 -3.55 16.07 23.46
C LEU A 160 -4.42 14.99 24.08
N ARG A 161 -5.22 14.32 23.28
CA ARG A 161 -6.07 13.21 23.72
C ARG A 161 -5.56 11.91 23.10
N LEU A 162 -5.13 10.97 23.93
CA LEU A 162 -4.72 9.65 23.46
C LEU A 162 -5.96 8.87 23.00
N ASP A 163 -5.97 8.46 21.75
CA ASP A 163 -7.06 7.71 21.11
C ASP A 163 -6.68 6.24 20.89
N ALA A 164 -5.43 6.00 20.50
CA ALA A 164 -4.94 4.63 20.30
C ALA A 164 -3.45 4.49 20.58
N VAL A 165 -3.04 3.24 20.83
CA VAL A 165 -1.63 2.83 20.92
C VAL A 165 -1.35 1.79 19.85
N TYR A 166 -0.23 1.93 19.13
CA TYR A 166 0.09 0.98 18.08
C TYR A 166 1.58 0.72 17.89
N THR A 167 1.86 -0.42 17.27
CA THR A 167 3.17 -0.78 16.76
C THR A 167 3.11 -1.21 15.28
N HIS A 168 4.24 -1.60 14.72
CA HIS A 168 4.32 -2.15 13.37
C HIS A 168 5.32 -3.32 13.32
N PHE A 169 4.86 -4.45 12.78
CA PHE A 169 5.67 -5.65 12.66
C PHE A 169 6.64 -5.56 11.49
N ALA A 170 7.88 -5.93 11.75
CA ALA A 170 8.97 -5.89 10.76
C ALA A 170 9.01 -7.14 9.87
N SER A 171 8.55 -8.29 10.38
CA SER A 171 8.68 -9.60 9.74
C SER A 171 7.42 -10.46 9.89
N ALA A 172 6.25 -9.85 9.79
CA ALA A 172 4.99 -10.60 9.86
C ALA A 172 4.78 -11.54 8.66
N ASP A 173 5.44 -11.28 7.55
CA ASP A 173 5.47 -12.08 6.34
C ASP A 173 6.43 -13.29 6.41
N VAL A 174 7.35 -13.33 7.36
CA VAL A 174 8.32 -14.41 7.52
C VAL A 174 7.85 -15.38 8.60
N ALA A 175 7.33 -16.57 8.20
CA ALA A 175 6.67 -17.52 9.10
C ALA A 175 7.52 -17.92 10.31
N GLU A 176 8.78 -18.26 10.09
CA GLU A 176 9.70 -18.76 11.14
C GLU A 176 10.47 -17.64 11.87
N SER A 177 10.16 -16.37 11.60
CA SER A 177 10.88 -15.27 12.25
C SER A 177 10.49 -15.13 13.72
N PRO A 178 11.45 -15.24 14.67
CA PRO A 178 11.20 -14.99 16.08
C PRO A 178 10.93 -13.51 16.38
N VAL A 179 11.30 -12.60 15.44
CA VAL A 179 11.11 -11.15 15.58
C VAL A 179 9.64 -10.81 15.74
N PHE A 180 8.75 -11.49 15.02
CA PHE A 180 7.31 -11.25 15.12
C PHE A 180 6.78 -11.54 16.54
N SER A 181 7.12 -12.70 17.13
CA SER A 181 6.70 -13.05 18.49
C SER A 181 7.30 -12.10 19.52
N THR A 182 8.59 -11.79 19.40
CA THR A 182 9.27 -10.81 20.25
C THR A 182 8.61 -9.43 20.20
N GLN A 183 8.25 -8.95 19.00
CA GLN A 183 7.56 -7.66 18.86
C GLN A 183 6.16 -7.68 19.48
N ARG A 184 5.42 -8.78 19.36
CA ARG A 184 4.13 -8.96 20.01
C ARG A 184 4.26 -8.88 21.54
N GLU A 185 5.16 -9.67 22.13
CA GLU A 185 5.40 -9.69 23.58
C GLU A 185 5.81 -8.30 24.11
N ARG A 186 6.71 -7.61 23.39
CA ARG A 186 7.10 -6.24 23.73
C ARG A 186 5.93 -5.27 23.65
N PHE A 187 5.02 -5.46 22.69
CA PHE A 187 3.84 -4.61 22.57
C PHE A 187 2.83 -4.87 23.69
N ASP A 188 2.63 -6.12 24.12
CA ASP A 188 1.77 -6.45 25.25
C ASP A 188 2.30 -5.86 26.55
N VAL A 189 3.61 -5.94 26.81
CA VAL A 189 4.26 -5.30 27.97
C VAL A 189 4.15 -3.77 27.87
N ALA A 190 4.42 -3.19 26.70
CA ALA A 190 4.32 -1.75 26.49
C ALA A 190 2.89 -1.24 26.72
N TRP A 191 1.89 -1.99 26.28
CA TRP A 191 0.49 -1.67 26.52
C TRP A 191 0.17 -1.61 28.03
N SER A 192 0.64 -2.61 28.79
CA SER A 192 0.41 -2.64 30.26
C SER A 192 1.00 -1.41 30.93
N VAL A 193 2.19 -0.97 30.49
CA VAL A 193 2.83 0.25 31.02
C VAL A 193 2.04 1.52 30.63
N VAL A 194 1.56 1.61 29.39
CA VAL A 194 0.75 2.76 28.96
C VAL A 194 -0.57 2.83 29.72
N ASP A 195 -1.27 1.71 29.87
CA ASP A 195 -2.52 1.62 30.60
C ASP A 195 -2.37 2.04 32.09
N GLU A 196 -1.29 1.60 32.74
CA GLU A 196 -0.94 2.01 34.10
C GLU A 196 -0.68 3.52 34.20
N LEU A 197 0.17 4.06 33.30
CA LEU A 197 0.47 5.50 33.27
C LEU A 197 -0.78 6.35 32.98
N CYS A 198 -1.70 5.86 32.14
CA CYS A 198 -2.97 6.55 31.87
C CYS A 198 -3.87 6.61 33.12
N ARG A 199 -3.90 5.54 33.93
CA ARG A 199 -4.65 5.55 35.20
C ARG A 199 -4.03 6.46 36.24
N GLU A 200 -2.71 6.57 36.28
CA GLU A 200 -1.98 7.46 37.18
C GLU A 200 -2.07 8.94 36.76
N SER A 201 -2.38 9.20 35.49
CA SER A 201 -2.49 10.54 34.93
C SER A 201 -3.65 11.30 35.59
N ARG A 202 -3.37 12.52 36.08
CA ARG A 202 -4.40 13.41 36.69
C ARG A 202 -5.32 14.05 35.64
N ILE A 203 -5.03 13.91 34.37
CA ILE A 203 -5.86 14.43 33.28
C ILE A 203 -6.80 13.30 32.86
N PRO A 204 -8.12 13.44 33.10
CA PRO A 204 -9.07 12.42 32.66
C PRO A 204 -8.98 12.29 31.13
N ASN A 205 -8.66 11.10 30.63
CA ASN A 205 -8.95 10.82 29.25
C ASN A 205 -10.50 10.77 29.12
N PRO A 206 -11.13 11.70 28.41
CA PRO A 206 -12.60 11.76 28.33
C PRO A 206 -13.22 10.53 27.66
N ASP A 207 -12.40 9.77 26.91
CA ASP A 207 -12.79 8.47 26.35
C ASP A 207 -12.05 7.36 27.08
N PRO A 208 -12.73 6.51 27.86
CA PRO A 208 -12.10 5.43 28.60
C PRO A 208 -11.55 4.30 27.71
N ARG A 209 -11.73 4.38 26.41
CA ARG A 209 -11.38 3.31 25.45
C ARG A 209 -10.26 3.71 24.51
N VAL A 210 -9.04 3.75 25.05
CA VAL A 210 -7.85 3.74 24.18
C VAL A 210 -7.78 2.38 23.48
N PHE A 211 -7.82 2.38 22.15
CA PHE A 211 -7.77 1.14 21.40
C PHE A 211 -6.35 0.79 20.93
N ARG A 212 -6.13 -0.48 20.60
CA ARG A 212 -4.84 -1.01 20.19
C ARG A 212 -4.88 -1.48 18.73
N HIS A 213 -3.81 -1.23 17.99
CA HIS A 213 -3.65 -1.84 16.68
C HIS A 213 -2.19 -2.12 16.35
N ALA A 214 -1.89 -3.27 15.75
CA ALA A 214 -0.53 -3.66 15.40
C ALA A 214 -0.44 -4.21 13.96
N CYS A 215 -1.52 -4.82 13.51
CA CYS A 215 -1.61 -5.68 12.35
C CYS A 215 -1.52 -4.91 11.04
N ASN A 216 -0.54 -5.22 10.20
CA ASN A 216 -0.54 -4.91 8.77
C ASN A 216 -1.16 -6.08 7.97
N SER A 217 -1.16 -6.01 6.63
CA SER A 217 -1.69 -7.08 5.77
C SER A 217 -1.10 -8.46 6.08
N ALA A 218 0.21 -8.56 6.35
CA ALA A 218 0.87 -9.82 6.65
C ALA A 218 0.48 -10.33 8.04
N GLY A 219 0.50 -9.46 9.05
CA GLY A 219 0.09 -9.83 10.41
C GLY A 219 -1.38 -10.26 10.49
N LEU A 220 -2.25 -9.68 9.64
CA LEU A 220 -3.66 -10.05 9.56
C LEU A 220 -3.84 -11.52 9.13
N LEU A 221 -3.05 -11.99 8.19
CA LEU A 221 -3.10 -13.37 7.71
C LEU A 221 -2.37 -14.34 8.64
N ARG A 222 -1.42 -13.85 9.43
CA ARG A 222 -0.53 -14.70 10.22
C ARG A 222 -1.11 -15.15 11.55
N ASP A 223 -1.74 -14.20 12.30
CA ASP A 223 -2.10 -14.48 13.69
C ASP A 223 -3.25 -13.56 14.16
N SER A 224 -4.40 -14.14 14.41
CA SER A 224 -5.56 -13.40 14.92
C SER A 224 -5.35 -12.75 16.29
N ARG A 225 -4.40 -13.27 17.09
CA ARG A 225 -4.07 -12.70 18.40
C ARG A 225 -3.48 -11.28 18.34
N VAL A 226 -2.99 -10.84 17.19
CA VAL A 226 -2.45 -9.48 16.99
C VAL A 226 -3.43 -8.53 16.29
N TRP A 227 -4.66 -8.94 16.05
CA TRP A 227 -5.67 -8.05 15.46
C TRP A 227 -6.07 -6.92 16.41
N PHE A 228 -6.07 -7.22 17.73
CA PHE A 228 -6.49 -6.29 18.79
C PHE A 228 -7.84 -5.64 18.46
N ASP A 229 -7.95 -4.30 18.62
CA ASP A 229 -9.17 -3.55 18.39
C ASP A 229 -9.31 -3.08 16.93
N ALA A 230 -8.19 -3.04 16.18
CA ALA A 230 -8.22 -2.67 14.76
C ALA A 230 -7.07 -3.31 13.96
N VAL A 231 -7.34 -3.59 12.67
CA VAL A 231 -6.38 -4.05 11.69
C VAL A 231 -6.13 -2.98 10.62
N ARG A 232 -4.92 -2.98 10.04
CA ARG A 232 -4.51 -1.99 9.02
C ARG A 232 -4.12 -2.67 7.70
N PRO A 233 -5.09 -3.24 6.97
CA PRO A 233 -4.81 -3.77 5.65
C PRO A 233 -4.38 -2.65 4.70
N GLY A 234 -3.30 -2.91 3.96
CA GLY A 234 -2.88 -2.13 2.81
C GLY A 234 -3.00 -3.02 1.58
N LEU A 235 -1.96 -3.80 1.29
CA LEU A 235 -1.86 -4.61 0.07
C LEU A 235 -3.06 -5.54 -0.17
N LEU A 236 -3.64 -6.13 0.89
CA LEU A 236 -4.82 -6.98 0.77
C LEU A 236 -6.04 -6.24 0.21
N LEU A 237 -6.22 -4.96 0.53
CA LEU A 237 -7.30 -4.14 -0.05
C LEU A 237 -7.20 -4.08 -1.57
N TYR A 238 -5.98 -4.08 -2.09
CA TYR A 238 -5.70 -4.01 -3.53
C TYR A 238 -5.64 -5.38 -4.21
N GLY A 239 -6.06 -6.44 -3.51
CA GLY A 239 -6.11 -7.79 -4.05
C GLY A 239 -4.74 -8.47 -4.17
N ILE A 240 -3.75 -8.01 -3.40
CA ILE A 240 -2.39 -8.55 -3.44
C ILE A 240 -2.03 -9.13 -2.08
N VAL A 241 -1.73 -10.43 -2.04
CA VAL A 241 -1.24 -11.11 -0.84
C VAL A 241 0.27 -10.85 -0.68
N PRO A 242 0.75 -10.38 0.49
CA PRO A 242 2.18 -10.20 0.73
C PRO A 242 2.95 -11.52 0.56
N PRO A 243 3.95 -11.61 -0.35
CA PRO A 243 4.76 -12.82 -0.44
C PRO A 243 5.67 -12.97 0.81
N PRO A 244 6.05 -14.20 1.21
CA PRO A 244 5.70 -15.48 0.61
C PRO A 244 4.34 -16.03 1.04
N LEU A 245 3.54 -15.28 1.80
CA LEU A 245 2.27 -15.74 2.35
C LEU A 245 1.28 -16.19 1.27
N ALA A 246 0.43 -17.13 1.64
CA ALA A 246 -0.82 -17.45 0.95
C ALA A 246 -2.01 -16.89 1.74
N SER A 247 -3.18 -16.81 1.12
CA SER A 247 -4.40 -16.34 1.77
C SER A 247 -5.56 -17.26 1.41
N THR A 248 -6.42 -17.49 2.38
CA THR A 248 -7.73 -18.13 2.19
C THR A 248 -8.85 -17.12 1.92
N ILE A 249 -8.52 -15.81 2.02
CA ILE A 249 -9.44 -14.74 1.64
C ILE A 249 -9.48 -14.68 0.12
N ASP A 250 -10.66 -14.74 -0.46
CA ASP A 250 -10.85 -14.56 -1.89
C ASP A 250 -10.69 -13.07 -2.24
N LEU A 251 -9.54 -12.73 -2.80
CA LEU A 251 -9.17 -11.36 -3.12
C LEU A 251 -9.06 -11.17 -4.63
N ILE A 252 -9.64 -10.08 -5.12
CA ILE A 252 -9.66 -9.71 -6.53
C ILE A 252 -8.62 -8.61 -6.77
N PRO A 253 -7.68 -8.77 -7.72
CA PRO A 253 -6.77 -7.68 -8.10
C PRO A 253 -7.55 -6.44 -8.54
N VAL A 254 -7.22 -5.30 -7.92
CA VAL A 254 -7.95 -4.03 -8.13
C VAL A 254 -7.43 -3.27 -9.35
N MET A 255 -6.15 -3.44 -9.71
CA MET A 255 -5.54 -2.70 -10.81
C MET A 255 -5.17 -3.62 -11.97
N SER A 256 -5.42 -3.13 -13.18
CA SER A 256 -4.80 -3.63 -14.40
C SER A 256 -4.11 -2.50 -15.17
N LEU A 257 -3.03 -2.82 -15.86
CA LEU A 257 -2.28 -1.90 -16.73
C LEU A 257 -2.33 -2.45 -18.15
N THR A 258 -2.94 -1.70 -19.04
CA THR A 258 -3.11 -2.09 -20.43
C THR A 258 -2.47 -1.06 -21.37
N SER A 259 -2.10 -1.51 -22.55
CA SER A 259 -1.57 -0.68 -23.65
C SER A 259 -2.00 -1.27 -25.00
N ARG A 260 -1.39 -0.82 -26.08
CA ARG A 260 -1.63 -1.36 -27.42
C ARG A 260 -0.33 -1.50 -28.20
N VAL A 261 -0.28 -2.47 -29.10
CA VAL A 261 0.79 -2.53 -30.11
C VAL A 261 0.74 -1.28 -30.98
N VAL A 262 1.88 -0.61 -31.18
CA VAL A 262 1.98 0.58 -32.05
C VAL A 262 2.76 0.30 -33.33
N ALA A 263 3.64 -0.71 -33.36
CA ALA A 263 4.36 -1.14 -34.53
C ALA A 263 4.68 -2.64 -34.46
N VAL A 264 4.77 -3.27 -35.59
CA VAL A 264 5.28 -4.65 -35.74
C VAL A 264 6.43 -4.62 -36.75
N LYS A 265 7.53 -5.32 -36.47
CA LYS A 265 8.74 -5.35 -37.28
C LYS A 265 9.31 -6.76 -37.34
N GLY A 266 9.75 -7.17 -38.53
CA GLY A 266 10.61 -8.35 -38.68
C GLY A 266 12.05 -8.04 -38.28
N LEU A 267 12.73 -9.01 -37.72
CA LEU A 267 14.16 -9.00 -37.43
C LEU A 267 14.83 -10.12 -38.24
N ARG A 268 16.02 -9.83 -38.81
CA ARG A 268 16.89 -10.83 -39.43
C ARG A 268 17.85 -11.39 -38.38
N PRO A 269 18.42 -12.59 -38.62
CA PRO A 269 19.50 -13.09 -37.78
C PRO A 269 20.63 -12.07 -37.62
N GLY A 270 21.13 -11.86 -36.41
CA GLY A 270 22.16 -10.88 -36.08
C GLY A 270 21.65 -9.46 -35.82
N GLU A 271 20.34 -9.17 -36.01
CA GLU A 271 19.80 -7.84 -35.69
C GLU A 271 19.42 -7.74 -34.18
N GLY A 272 19.84 -6.63 -33.60
CA GLY A 272 19.59 -6.36 -32.17
C GLY A 272 18.38 -5.49 -31.91
N VAL A 273 17.85 -5.55 -30.65
CA VAL A 273 16.71 -4.77 -30.21
C VAL A 273 17.09 -3.79 -29.09
N GLY A 274 16.77 -2.50 -29.33
CA GLY A 274 16.85 -1.43 -28.35
C GLY A 274 18.27 -1.04 -27.94
N TYR A 275 18.38 -0.29 -26.85
CA TYR A 275 19.66 0.21 -26.33
C TYR A 275 20.60 -0.93 -25.94
N GLY A 276 21.86 -0.86 -26.46
CA GLY A 276 22.92 -1.81 -26.11
C GLY A 276 22.70 -3.21 -26.66
N TRP A 277 21.76 -3.37 -27.59
CA TRP A 277 21.42 -4.65 -28.23
C TRP A 277 21.37 -5.82 -27.23
N ARG A 278 20.65 -5.62 -26.11
CA ARG A 278 20.54 -6.64 -25.06
C ARG A 278 19.76 -7.90 -25.48
N TYR A 279 19.17 -7.86 -26.65
CA TYR A 279 18.59 -9.00 -27.36
C TYR A 279 19.09 -8.95 -28.81
N GLU A 280 19.56 -10.07 -29.33
CA GLU A 280 19.96 -10.27 -30.71
C GLU A 280 19.20 -11.46 -31.27
N ALA A 281 18.60 -11.30 -32.41
CA ALA A 281 17.85 -12.36 -33.09
C ALA A 281 18.81 -13.39 -33.66
N SER A 282 18.74 -14.65 -33.21
CA SER A 282 19.53 -15.77 -33.76
C SER A 282 18.93 -16.37 -35.02
N GLU A 283 17.66 -16.11 -35.27
CA GLU A 283 16.86 -16.55 -36.41
C GLU A 283 15.85 -15.47 -36.77
N PRO A 284 15.12 -15.57 -37.91
CA PRO A 284 14.09 -14.59 -38.23
C PRO A 284 13.05 -14.49 -37.10
N ARG A 285 12.84 -13.28 -36.59
CA ARG A 285 11.89 -12.99 -35.49
C ARG A 285 10.92 -11.90 -35.91
N THR A 286 9.77 -11.88 -35.26
CA THR A 286 8.80 -10.78 -35.35
C THR A 286 8.64 -10.15 -33.98
N VAL A 287 8.82 -8.84 -33.90
CA VAL A 287 8.69 -8.09 -32.66
C VAL A 287 7.58 -7.03 -32.75
N ALA A 288 6.91 -6.79 -31.64
CA ALA A 288 5.92 -5.72 -31.49
C ALA A 288 6.43 -4.65 -30.51
N VAL A 289 6.15 -3.39 -30.82
CA VAL A 289 6.49 -2.23 -29.98
C VAL A 289 5.27 -1.78 -29.22
N VAL A 290 5.43 -1.55 -27.92
CA VAL A 290 4.38 -1.13 -26.98
C VAL A 290 4.79 0.21 -26.36
N PRO A 291 3.94 1.25 -26.36
CA PRO A 291 4.25 2.60 -25.86
C PRO A 291 4.10 2.67 -24.33
N ALA A 292 4.91 1.87 -23.64
CA ALA A 292 5.04 1.86 -22.19
C ALA A 292 6.51 1.62 -21.83
N GLY A 293 7.07 2.45 -20.96
CA GLY A 293 8.48 2.39 -20.58
C GLY A 293 8.74 2.73 -19.13
N TYR A 294 10.00 2.98 -18.76
CA TYR A 294 10.36 3.20 -17.38
C TYR A 294 9.81 4.53 -16.81
N ALA A 295 9.53 5.53 -17.66
CA ALA A 295 8.86 6.76 -17.22
C ALA A 295 7.37 6.55 -16.89
N ASP A 296 6.83 5.39 -17.24
CA ASP A 296 5.48 4.95 -16.89
C ASP A 296 5.45 4.07 -15.62
N GLY A 297 6.65 3.70 -15.13
CA GLY A 297 6.82 2.86 -13.95
C GLY A 297 7.22 1.41 -14.24
N LEU A 298 7.50 1.07 -15.52
CA LEU A 298 7.98 -0.26 -15.87
C LEU A 298 9.49 -0.34 -15.60
N ASP A 299 9.91 -1.34 -14.84
CA ASP A 299 11.30 -1.50 -14.46
C ASP A 299 12.16 -1.98 -15.62
N THR A 300 13.35 -1.39 -15.78
CA THR A 300 14.30 -1.78 -16.83
C THR A 300 14.81 -3.21 -16.69
N ARG A 301 14.75 -3.80 -15.50
CA ARG A 301 15.10 -5.20 -15.21
C ARG A 301 14.10 -6.21 -15.80
N LEU A 302 12.95 -5.77 -16.32
CA LEU A 302 12.01 -6.63 -17.05
C LEU A 302 12.57 -7.12 -18.39
N CYS A 303 13.61 -6.48 -18.94
CA CYS A 303 14.31 -6.93 -20.14
C CYS A 303 14.75 -8.41 -19.99
N GLY A 304 14.26 -9.28 -20.87
CA GLY A 304 14.55 -10.71 -20.89
C GLY A 304 14.01 -11.52 -19.70
N ARG A 305 13.20 -10.91 -18.83
CA ARG A 305 12.63 -11.56 -17.63
C ARG A 305 11.12 -11.41 -17.53
N GLY A 306 10.60 -10.30 -18.01
CA GLY A 306 9.18 -10.00 -17.97
C GLY A 306 8.42 -10.52 -19.19
N HIS A 307 7.10 -10.61 -19.01
CA HIS A 307 6.16 -10.96 -20.06
C HIS A 307 5.04 -9.93 -20.13
N VAL A 308 4.34 -9.89 -21.24
CA VAL A 308 3.06 -9.23 -21.41
C VAL A 308 2.04 -10.22 -21.98
N LEU A 309 0.76 -9.87 -21.99
CA LEU A 309 -0.25 -10.68 -22.66
C LEU A 309 -0.68 -9.96 -23.95
N ILE A 310 -0.76 -10.73 -25.03
CA ILE A 310 -1.36 -10.31 -26.30
C ILE A 310 -2.24 -11.48 -26.76
N ARG A 311 -3.52 -11.19 -27.02
CA ARG A 311 -4.51 -12.20 -27.44
C ARG A 311 -4.57 -13.43 -26.50
N GLY A 312 -4.50 -13.17 -25.19
CA GLY A 312 -4.56 -14.22 -24.16
C GLY A 312 -3.28 -15.06 -24.03
N ARG A 313 -2.20 -14.74 -24.75
CA ARG A 313 -0.93 -15.49 -24.72
C ARG A 313 0.20 -14.65 -24.12
N ARG A 314 1.08 -15.30 -23.38
CA ARG A 314 2.27 -14.69 -22.81
C ARG A 314 3.34 -14.53 -23.89
N VAL A 315 3.84 -13.33 -24.03
CA VAL A 315 4.96 -12.99 -24.93
C VAL A 315 6.07 -12.30 -24.14
N PRO A 316 7.35 -12.66 -24.38
CA PRO A 316 8.45 -12.14 -23.58
C PRO A 316 8.80 -10.70 -23.98
N ILE A 317 9.22 -9.92 -22.98
CA ILE A 317 9.84 -8.61 -23.20
C ILE A 317 11.27 -8.82 -23.66
N VAL A 318 11.62 -8.31 -24.83
CA VAL A 318 12.95 -8.45 -25.44
C VAL A 318 13.62 -7.08 -25.62
N GLY A 319 14.94 -7.05 -25.50
CA GLY A 319 15.69 -5.80 -25.57
C GLY A 319 15.45 -4.88 -24.37
N ALA A 320 16.17 -3.78 -24.31
CA ALA A 320 16.09 -2.84 -23.19
C ALA A 320 14.73 -2.12 -23.13
N VAL A 321 14.10 -2.06 -21.97
CA VAL A 321 12.98 -1.15 -21.72
C VAL A 321 13.50 0.28 -21.80
N SER A 322 12.95 1.08 -22.70
CA SER A 322 13.30 2.48 -22.87
C SER A 322 12.43 3.41 -22.02
N MET A 323 12.65 4.70 -22.12
CA MET A 323 11.86 5.69 -21.38
C MET A 323 10.35 5.56 -21.66
N ASP A 324 9.99 5.38 -22.93
CA ASP A 324 8.62 5.50 -23.41
C ASP A 324 8.08 4.21 -24.02
N MET A 325 8.93 3.21 -24.28
CA MET A 325 8.57 2.01 -25.04
C MET A 325 9.28 0.77 -24.55
N LEU A 326 8.64 -0.36 -24.74
CA LEU A 326 9.23 -1.69 -24.67
C LEU A 326 8.94 -2.47 -25.95
N THR A 327 9.71 -3.53 -26.17
CA THR A 327 9.56 -4.43 -27.31
C THR A 327 9.28 -5.84 -26.81
N VAL A 328 8.41 -6.56 -27.49
CA VAL A 328 8.03 -7.94 -27.16
C VAL A 328 8.21 -8.84 -28.37
N ASP A 329 8.65 -10.08 -28.16
CA ASP A 329 8.75 -11.08 -29.21
C ASP A 329 7.38 -11.72 -29.47
N VAL A 330 6.86 -11.56 -30.67
CA VAL A 330 5.55 -12.09 -31.09
C VAL A 330 5.67 -13.12 -32.21
N THR A 331 6.85 -13.69 -32.40
CA THR A 331 7.14 -14.64 -33.49
C THR A 331 6.16 -15.81 -33.54
N ASP A 332 5.82 -16.34 -32.36
CA ASP A 332 4.91 -17.49 -32.25
C ASP A 332 3.42 -17.07 -32.19
N LEU A 333 3.13 -15.80 -32.49
CA LEU A 333 1.79 -15.23 -32.46
C LEU A 333 1.41 -14.72 -33.86
N SER A 334 0.55 -15.44 -34.55
CA SER A 334 0.13 -15.04 -35.91
C SER A 334 -0.68 -13.72 -35.88
N GLU A 335 -0.52 -12.92 -36.93
CA GLU A 335 -1.36 -11.75 -37.24
C GLU A 335 -1.38 -10.64 -36.18
N VAL A 336 -0.36 -10.52 -35.32
CA VAL A 336 -0.27 -9.36 -34.42
C VAL A 336 -0.13 -8.07 -35.25
N ARG A 337 -0.91 -7.06 -34.92
CA ARG A 337 -0.96 -5.80 -35.68
C ARG A 337 -1.08 -4.59 -34.75
N PRO A 338 -0.72 -3.39 -35.24
CA PRO A 338 -0.98 -2.16 -34.51
C PRO A 338 -2.46 -2.03 -34.12
N GLY A 339 -2.70 -1.64 -32.84
CA GLY A 339 -4.03 -1.58 -32.23
C GLY A 339 -4.39 -2.77 -31.36
N ASP A 340 -3.71 -3.92 -31.49
CA ASP A 340 -3.94 -5.06 -30.60
C ASP A 340 -3.67 -4.68 -29.14
N GLU A 341 -4.56 -5.13 -28.24
CA GLU A 341 -4.41 -4.88 -26.82
C GLU A 341 -3.23 -5.65 -26.23
N VAL A 342 -2.49 -4.97 -25.38
CA VAL A 342 -1.39 -5.52 -24.59
C VAL A 342 -1.71 -5.37 -23.11
N VAL A 343 -1.71 -6.46 -22.35
CA VAL A 343 -1.84 -6.42 -20.90
C VAL A 343 -0.48 -6.54 -20.25
N LEU A 344 -0.07 -5.48 -19.57
CA LEU A 344 1.20 -5.38 -18.83
C LEU A 344 1.06 -5.89 -17.40
N LEU A 345 -0.09 -5.64 -16.77
CA LEU A 345 -0.52 -6.14 -15.48
C LEU A 345 -2.02 -6.43 -15.55
N GLY A 346 -2.46 -7.59 -15.10
CA GLY A 346 -3.86 -7.98 -15.16
C GLY A 346 -4.08 -9.29 -15.93
N ARG A 347 -5.27 -9.46 -16.47
CA ARG A 347 -5.70 -10.70 -17.16
C ARG A 347 -6.18 -10.40 -18.59
N GLN A 348 -6.04 -11.39 -19.47
CA GLN A 348 -6.55 -11.36 -20.84
C GLN A 348 -6.94 -12.78 -21.29
N GLY A 349 -7.93 -12.89 -22.14
CA GLY A 349 -8.50 -14.14 -22.65
C GLY A 349 -9.84 -14.46 -22.00
N ASP A 350 -10.60 -15.39 -22.64
CA ASP A 350 -11.92 -15.80 -22.18
C ASP A 350 -11.84 -17.08 -21.32
N GLU A 351 -12.11 -18.26 -21.88
CA GLU A 351 -12.12 -19.53 -21.14
C GLU A 351 -10.72 -19.97 -20.67
N SER A 352 -9.67 -19.63 -21.45
CA SER A 352 -8.27 -19.92 -21.13
C SER A 352 -7.49 -18.68 -20.76
N TRP A 353 -8.07 -17.83 -19.93
CA TRP A 353 -7.43 -16.56 -19.55
C TRP A 353 -6.06 -16.75 -18.88
N GLN A 354 -5.14 -15.86 -19.25
CA GLN A 354 -3.82 -15.74 -18.66
C GLN A 354 -3.77 -14.47 -17.78
N ARG A 355 -2.88 -14.50 -16.80
CA ARG A 355 -2.67 -13.37 -15.88
C ARG A 355 -1.19 -13.05 -15.74
N ILE A 356 -0.88 -11.78 -15.63
CA ILE A 356 0.39 -11.26 -15.10
C ILE A 356 0.05 -10.45 -13.87
N ASP A 357 0.58 -10.83 -12.73
CA ASP A 357 0.32 -10.16 -11.47
C ASP A 357 1.58 -9.48 -10.89
N ALA A 358 1.36 -8.58 -9.93
CA ALA A 358 2.43 -7.81 -9.33
C ALA A 358 3.44 -8.66 -8.56
N ARG A 359 3.04 -9.82 -8.02
CA ARG A 359 3.95 -10.75 -7.32
C ARG A 359 4.90 -11.42 -8.32
N GLU A 360 4.37 -11.87 -9.46
CA GLU A 360 5.16 -12.44 -10.53
C GLU A 360 6.16 -11.43 -11.10
N MET A 361 5.69 -10.21 -11.42
CA MET A 361 6.57 -9.15 -11.90
C MET A 361 7.67 -8.82 -10.90
N ALA A 362 7.32 -8.71 -9.63
CA ALA A 362 8.28 -8.44 -8.56
C ALA A 362 9.33 -9.56 -8.44
N ALA A 363 8.90 -10.82 -8.46
CA ALA A 363 9.78 -11.98 -8.40
C ALA A 363 10.76 -12.01 -9.60
N ALA A 364 10.27 -11.72 -10.81
CA ALA A 364 11.09 -11.71 -12.03
C ALA A 364 12.26 -10.72 -11.97
N ILE A 365 12.12 -9.62 -11.26
CA ILE A 365 13.14 -8.55 -11.18
C ILE A 365 13.79 -8.41 -9.80
N GLY A 366 13.48 -9.30 -8.86
CA GLY A 366 14.06 -9.29 -7.51
C GLY A 366 13.62 -8.09 -6.67
N THR A 367 12.33 -7.80 -6.63
CA THR A 367 11.73 -6.75 -5.81
C THR A 367 10.44 -7.22 -5.12
N ILE A 368 9.64 -6.29 -4.60
CA ILE A 368 8.40 -6.55 -3.88
C ILE A 368 7.17 -6.00 -4.63
N PRO A 369 5.99 -6.62 -4.51
CA PRO A 369 4.78 -6.19 -5.23
C PRO A 369 4.37 -4.73 -4.98
N TRP A 370 4.69 -4.19 -3.78
CA TRP A 370 4.46 -2.78 -3.44
C TRP A 370 5.14 -1.83 -4.44
N GLU A 371 6.40 -2.13 -4.80
CA GLU A 371 7.13 -1.30 -5.78
C GLU A 371 6.48 -1.34 -7.15
N ILE A 372 5.99 -2.49 -7.59
CA ILE A 372 5.35 -2.64 -8.91
C ILE A 372 4.16 -1.68 -9.04
N VAL A 373 3.25 -1.67 -8.06
CA VAL A 373 2.04 -0.86 -8.14
C VAL A 373 2.28 0.61 -7.76
N CYS A 374 3.15 0.89 -6.79
CA CYS A 374 3.44 2.27 -6.37
C CYS A 374 4.25 3.08 -7.39
N ARG A 375 5.02 2.40 -8.27
CA ARG A 375 5.86 3.07 -9.28
C ARG A 375 5.09 3.59 -10.48
N LEU A 376 3.82 3.24 -10.67
CA LEU A 376 3.04 3.74 -11.79
C LEU A 376 2.98 5.27 -11.77
N GLY A 377 3.64 5.88 -12.77
CA GLY A 377 3.86 7.32 -12.87
C GLY A 377 2.56 8.12 -13.06
N THR A 378 2.67 9.43 -12.91
CA THR A 378 1.56 10.37 -13.15
C THR A 378 1.18 10.48 -14.62
N ARG A 379 2.04 10.01 -15.53
CA ARG A 379 1.78 9.95 -16.98
C ARG A 379 0.71 8.92 -17.35
N ILE A 380 0.47 7.93 -16.48
CA ILE A 380 -0.55 6.90 -16.69
C ILE A 380 -1.87 7.42 -16.14
N GLU A 381 -2.85 7.56 -17.03
CA GLU A 381 -4.23 7.86 -16.66
C GLU A 381 -4.82 6.71 -15.85
N ARG A 382 -5.49 7.02 -14.72
CA ARG A 382 -6.27 6.04 -13.95
C ARG A 382 -7.72 6.17 -14.34
N GLN A 383 -8.28 5.10 -14.89
CA GLN A 383 -9.69 4.96 -15.20
C GLN A 383 -10.35 4.11 -14.12
N TYR A 384 -11.50 4.55 -13.62
CA TYR A 384 -12.20 3.91 -12.51
C TYR A 384 -13.52 3.32 -12.99
N ASP A 385 -13.70 2.02 -12.72
CA ASP A 385 -14.89 1.25 -13.04
C ASP A 385 -15.72 0.98 -11.79
#